data_1db7a156ce0e9d087cdb091f9822572d
#
_entry.id   1db7a156ce0e9d087cdb091f9822572d
#
_cell.length_a   1.000
_cell.length_b   1.000
_cell.length_c   1.000
_cell.angle_alpha   90.00
_cell.angle_beta   90.00
_cell.angle_gamma   90.00
#
_symmetry.space_group_name_H-M   'P 1'
#
loop_
_entity.id
_entity.type
_entity.pdbx_description
1 polymer ?
#
loop_
_entity_poly.entity_id
_entity_poly.type
_entity_poly.pdbx_seq_one_letter_code
_entity_poly.pdbx_strand_id
1 'polypeptide(L)'
;MKIVVVDDDKIIRMGLSTILKRLFNQHEVICDFPNGALVLEYLKKNEGKVDLVITDIKMPVMSGIELIENAEKELNRPPIFIVLSGYDEFNYVRDSMKAGAFNYLLKPIKKDELSRVIGEVEIKIENNKKESKLILKSIEVLKKDFFKQILFSNNNINYKQDKLLLNNIQLDEGYIYKMIVIQKNENNIIIKDFIKNILNKYNWMEYSYFYYDEYIYLIFYFNQTQLSNINMVIENIENETDVFINDDRNVYILEQTDKVWQLREYSKLVKKVKENLYYDNISKKYFLNQSNKLSEILENNNNNSNITVINLAKKYIINNFNKNITLKDVADEVFLSQNYLSELFKKEIGEGFYDFLSNYRIKKAKEILLTTNLKVYEIAKNVGYNDVITFGRTFKKITGTTPNNFRNSK
;
A
#
# COMPACT_ATOMS: atom_id res chain seq x y z
N MET A 1 -5.16 17.88 29.82
CA MET A 1 -4.94 19.10 29.00
C MET A 1 -3.68 19.79 29.46
N LYS A 2 -3.00 20.45 28.51
CA LYS A 2 -1.86 21.36 28.79
C LYS A 2 -2.38 22.78 28.75
N ILE A 3 -2.27 23.48 29.89
CA ILE A 3 -2.86 24.77 30.12
C ILE A 3 -1.78 25.83 30.23
N VAL A 4 -2.00 27.00 29.62
CA VAL A 4 -1.20 28.20 29.78
C VAL A 4 -2.07 29.28 30.48
N VAL A 5 -1.50 29.97 31.46
CA VAL A 5 -2.13 31.02 32.20
C VAL A 5 -1.49 32.38 31.85
N VAL A 6 -2.31 33.39 31.56
CA VAL A 6 -1.84 34.73 31.14
C VAL A 6 -2.56 35.80 31.92
N ASP A 7 -1.82 36.62 32.62
CA ASP A 7 -2.35 37.78 33.36
C ASP A 7 -1.12 38.68 33.69
N ASP A 8 -1.27 39.99 33.70
CA ASP A 8 -0.14 40.87 34.03
C ASP A 8 0.19 40.86 35.52
N ASP A 9 -0.81 40.54 36.37
CA ASP A 9 -0.61 40.38 37.81
C ASP A 9 -0.03 38.96 38.14
N LYS A 10 1.16 38.90 38.65
CA LYS A 10 1.84 37.66 39.06
C LYS A 10 1.06 36.90 40.15
N ILE A 11 0.39 37.61 41.06
CA ILE A 11 -0.35 36.97 42.16
C ILE A 11 -1.57 36.22 41.59
N ILE A 12 -2.27 36.84 40.63
CA ILE A 12 -3.40 36.18 39.95
C ILE A 12 -2.92 34.94 39.17
N ARG A 13 -1.83 35.05 38.41
CA ARG A 13 -1.27 33.91 37.69
C ARG A 13 -0.93 32.75 38.61
N MET A 14 -0.21 33.00 39.71
CA MET A 14 0.16 31.98 40.71
C MET A 14 -1.09 31.41 41.42
N GLY A 15 -2.05 32.23 41.78
CA GLY A 15 -3.30 31.82 42.41
C GLY A 15 -4.10 30.88 41.51
N LEU A 16 -4.31 31.29 40.26
CA LEU A 16 -5.05 30.50 39.29
C LEU A 16 -4.34 29.16 38.97
N SER A 17 -3.02 29.19 38.76
CA SER A 17 -2.22 28.00 38.55
C SER A 17 -2.31 27.01 39.72
N THR A 18 -2.34 27.54 40.96
CA THR A 18 -2.48 26.72 42.16
C THR A 18 -3.89 26.12 42.26
N ILE A 19 -4.94 26.89 41.96
CA ILE A 19 -6.31 26.41 41.95
C ILE A 19 -6.48 25.31 40.89
N LEU A 20 -5.98 25.52 39.66
CA LEU A 20 -6.04 24.54 38.56
C LEU A 20 -5.34 23.24 38.96
N LYS A 21 -4.12 23.28 39.46
CA LYS A 21 -3.38 22.09 39.92
C LYS A 21 -4.09 21.35 41.05
N ARG A 22 -4.76 22.06 41.95
CA ARG A 22 -5.45 21.44 43.09
C ARG A 22 -6.80 20.82 42.72
N LEU A 23 -7.55 21.45 41.82
CA LEU A 23 -8.87 20.98 41.42
C LEU A 23 -8.80 19.89 40.29
N PHE A 24 -7.78 19.97 39.45
CA PHE A 24 -7.68 19.15 38.23
C PHE A 24 -6.29 18.54 38.10
N ASN A 25 -6.00 17.55 38.96
CA ASN A 25 -4.70 16.86 38.98
C ASN A 25 -4.35 16.11 37.67
N GLN A 26 -5.35 15.86 36.80
CA GLN A 26 -5.19 15.29 35.46
C GLN A 26 -4.76 16.34 34.40
N HIS A 27 -4.71 17.62 34.75
CA HIS A 27 -4.31 18.70 33.84
C HIS A 27 -2.99 19.32 34.29
N GLU A 28 -2.24 19.81 33.35
CA GLU A 28 -0.91 20.38 33.57
C GLU A 28 -0.90 21.85 33.18
N VAL A 29 -0.62 22.74 34.15
CA VAL A 29 -0.25 24.11 33.85
C VAL A 29 1.22 24.14 33.49
N ILE A 30 1.50 24.24 32.18
CA ILE A 30 2.85 24.10 31.62
C ILE A 30 3.68 25.37 31.69
N CYS A 31 3.02 26.54 31.55
CA CYS A 31 3.66 27.84 31.58
C CYS A 31 2.67 28.92 32.07
N ASP A 32 3.21 30.04 32.53
CA ASP A 32 2.46 31.27 32.72
C ASP A 32 3.22 32.47 32.11
N PHE A 33 2.49 33.50 31.67
CA PHE A 33 3.05 34.64 30.97
C PHE A 33 2.38 35.96 31.44
N PRO A 34 3.15 37.08 31.42
CA PRO A 34 2.63 38.36 31.87
C PRO A 34 1.90 39.19 30.80
N ASN A 35 1.89 38.75 29.51
CA ASN A 35 1.21 39.46 28.41
C ASN A 35 0.98 38.53 27.21
N GLY A 36 0.13 38.96 26.29
CA GLY A 36 -0.26 38.21 25.11
C GLY A 36 0.87 37.98 24.09
N ALA A 37 1.79 38.96 23.97
CA ALA A 37 2.86 38.84 22.95
C ALA A 37 3.81 37.68 23.21
N LEU A 38 4.19 37.46 24.48
CA LEU A 38 5.05 36.34 24.87
C LEU A 38 4.33 34.99 24.70
N VAL A 39 3.03 34.93 24.93
CA VAL A 39 2.22 33.73 24.70
C VAL A 39 2.16 33.41 23.23
N LEU A 40 1.87 34.39 22.38
CA LEU A 40 1.79 34.17 20.92
C LEU A 40 3.11 33.66 20.37
N GLU A 41 4.23 34.20 20.80
CA GLU A 41 5.56 33.69 20.42
C GLU A 41 5.78 32.23 20.89
N TYR A 42 5.35 31.93 22.13
CA TYR A 42 5.45 30.58 22.67
C TYR A 42 4.55 29.59 21.89
N LEU A 43 3.32 30.00 21.58
CA LEU A 43 2.38 29.17 20.80
C LEU A 43 2.90 28.85 19.39
N LYS A 44 3.51 29.83 18.69
CA LYS A 44 4.16 29.60 17.38
C LYS A 44 5.28 28.56 17.44
N LYS A 45 6.12 28.58 18.50
CA LYS A 45 7.20 27.60 18.69
C LYS A 45 6.69 26.22 19.16
N ASN A 46 5.49 26.16 19.72
CA ASN A 46 4.90 24.96 20.31
C ASN A 46 3.50 24.68 19.75
N GLU A 47 3.30 24.89 18.46
CA GLU A 47 2.01 24.72 17.80
C GLU A 47 1.42 23.32 18.06
N GLY A 48 0.14 23.29 18.43
CA GLY A 48 -0.60 22.06 18.75
C GLY A 48 -0.21 21.35 20.05
N LYS A 49 0.73 21.92 20.85
CA LYS A 49 1.14 21.35 22.15
C LYS A 49 0.38 21.96 23.35
N VAL A 50 -0.33 23.06 23.15
CA VAL A 50 -1.16 23.73 24.16
C VAL A 50 -2.62 23.45 23.84
N ASP A 51 -3.37 22.97 24.82
CA ASP A 51 -4.80 22.68 24.67
C ASP A 51 -5.69 23.88 25.04
N LEU A 52 -5.29 24.60 26.06
CA LEU A 52 -6.09 25.70 26.65
C LEU A 52 -5.20 26.88 27.08
N VAL A 53 -5.63 28.10 26.74
CA VAL A 53 -5.08 29.35 27.27
C VAL A 53 -6.15 30.05 28.07
N ILE A 54 -5.85 30.38 29.34
CA ILE A 54 -6.68 31.19 30.20
C ILE A 54 -6.00 32.55 30.31
N THR A 55 -6.60 33.61 29.74
CA THR A 55 -5.96 34.92 29.60
C THR A 55 -6.80 36.02 30.20
N ASP A 56 -6.16 36.97 30.85
CA ASP A 56 -6.83 38.26 31.17
C ASP A 56 -7.12 39.01 29.87
N ILE A 57 -8.18 39.84 29.90
CA ILE A 57 -8.54 40.70 28.76
C ILE A 57 -7.57 41.87 28.65
N LYS A 58 -7.31 42.55 29.75
CA LYS A 58 -6.50 43.79 29.78
C LYS A 58 -5.09 43.51 30.25
N MET A 59 -4.16 43.54 29.34
CA MET A 59 -2.74 43.38 29.65
C MET A 59 -1.89 44.37 28.85
N PRO A 60 -0.72 44.74 29.35
CA PRO A 60 0.20 45.59 28.61
C PRO A 60 0.76 44.87 27.39
N VAL A 61 1.24 45.62 26.39
CA VAL A 61 1.89 45.15 25.15
C VAL A 61 0.91 44.51 24.19
N MET A 62 0.16 43.49 24.61
CA MET A 62 -0.86 42.77 23.82
C MET A 62 -1.96 42.30 24.77
N SER A 63 -3.17 42.73 24.53
CA SER A 63 -4.37 42.32 25.26
C SER A 63 -4.76 40.87 24.97
N GLY A 64 -5.63 40.28 25.80
CA GLY A 64 -6.16 38.93 25.56
C GLY A 64 -6.99 38.83 24.27
N ILE A 65 -7.69 39.88 23.87
CA ILE A 65 -8.46 39.92 22.61
C ILE A 65 -7.52 39.91 21.43
N GLU A 66 -6.50 40.77 21.41
CA GLU A 66 -5.48 40.78 20.34
C GLU A 66 -4.71 39.46 20.26
N LEU A 67 -4.43 38.82 21.41
CA LEU A 67 -3.82 37.51 21.45
C LEU A 67 -4.68 36.45 20.71
N ILE A 68 -5.98 36.40 20.98
CA ILE A 68 -6.92 35.47 20.35
C ILE A 68 -6.97 35.72 18.84
N GLU A 69 -7.18 36.97 18.41
CA GLU A 69 -7.25 37.32 16.98
C GLU A 69 -5.99 36.98 16.22
N ASN A 70 -4.82 37.22 16.82
CA ASN A 70 -3.54 36.89 16.19
C ASN A 70 -3.30 35.37 16.16
N ALA A 71 -3.67 34.65 17.22
CA ALA A 71 -3.56 33.19 17.26
C ALA A 71 -4.44 32.52 16.19
N GLU A 72 -5.70 32.99 16.02
CA GLU A 72 -6.61 32.47 14.98
C GLU A 72 -6.11 32.75 13.55
N LYS A 73 -5.41 33.89 13.35
CA LYS A 73 -4.87 34.25 12.02
C LYS A 73 -3.56 33.54 11.68
N GLU A 74 -2.70 33.30 12.67
CA GLU A 74 -1.31 32.93 12.46
C GLU A 74 -1.00 31.46 12.76
N LEU A 75 -1.88 30.75 13.51
CA LEU A 75 -1.69 29.34 13.87
C LEU A 75 -2.65 28.45 13.09
N ASN A 76 -2.14 27.33 12.57
CA ASN A 76 -2.99 26.32 11.93
C ASN A 76 -3.82 25.54 12.96
N ARG A 77 -3.37 25.48 14.22
CA ARG A 77 -4.05 24.80 15.34
C ARG A 77 -4.02 25.66 16.59
N PRO A 78 -4.83 26.72 16.64
CA PRO A 78 -4.92 27.55 17.84
C PRO A 78 -5.47 26.75 19.04
N PRO A 79 -5.01 27.03 20.27
CA PRO A 79 -5.60 26.46 21.48
C PRO A 79 -6.99 27.02 21.74
N ILE A 80 -7.73 26.38 22.64
CA ILE A 80 -8.98 26.96 23.14
C ILE A 80 -8.64 28.13 24.07
N PHE A 81 -9.38 29.26 23.97
CA PHE A 81 -9.18 30.43 24.79
C PHE A 81 -10.34 30.62 25.76
N ILE A 82 -10.04 30.84 27.04
CA ILE A 82 -10.96 31.38 28.08
C ILE A 82 -10.42 32.72 28.50
N VAL A 83 -11.31 33.73 28.59
CA VAL A 83 -10.92 35.05 29.04
C VAL A 83 -11.34 35.28 30.49
N LEU A 84 -10.52 36.03 31.24
CA LEU A 84 -10.80 36.48 32.58
C LEU A 84 -11.26 37.95 32.50
N SER A 85 -12.37 38.31 33.15
CA SER A 85 -12.97 39.66 33.07
C SER A 85 -13.37 40.18 34.45
N GLY A 86 -13.25 41.49 34.64
CA GLY A 86 -13.86 42.18 35.79
C GLY A 86 -15.36 42.39 35.62
N TYR A 87 -16.05 42.79 36.72
CA TYR A 87 -17.52 42.95 36.75
C TYR A 87 -18.06 43.99 35.76
N ASP A 88 -17.29 45.01 35.40
CA ASP A 88 -17.74 46.14 34.57
C ASP A 88 -17.34 46.04 33.10
N GLU A 89 -16.94 44.84 32.63
CA GLU A 89 -16.28 44.65 31.34
C GLU A 89 -17.16 43.96 30.29
N PHE A 90 -18.47 44.09 30.32
CA PHE A 90 -19.40 43.40 29.41
C PHE A 90 -19.07 43.58 27.92
N ASN A 91 -18.65 44.79 27.51
CA ASN A 91 -18.26 45.03 26.12
C ASN A 91 -17.00 44.22 25.70
N TYR A 92 -16.00 44.13 26.57
CA TYR A 92 -14.78 43.37 26.30
C TYR A 92 -15.04 41.86 26.26
N VAL A 93 -15.92 41.35 27.13
CA VAL A 93 -16.36 39.95 27.06
C VAL A 93 -17.03 39.65 25.72
N ARG A 94 -17.95 40.51 25.27
CA ARG A 94 -18.60 40.35 23.96
C ARG A 94 -17.60 40.40 22.80
N ASP A 95 -16.63 41.31 22.87
CA ASP A 95 -15.64 41.46 21.81
C ASP A 95 -14.61 40.27 21.82
N SER A 96 -14.26 39.74 22.98
CA SER A 96 -13.43 38.52 23.08
C SER A 96 -14.14 37.27 22.52
N MET A 97 -15.45 37.14 22.74
CA MET A 97 -16.25 36.06 22.15
C MET A 97 -16.31 36.17 20.62
N LYS A 98 -16.39 37.39 20.06
CA LYS A 98 -16.31 37.61 18.61
C LYS A 98 -14.93 37.30 18.04
N ALA A 99 -13.87 37.53 18.83
CA ALA A 99 -12.50 37.23 18.46
C ALA A 99 -12.19 35.74 18.46
N GLY A 100 -13.06 34.88 19.05
CA GLY A 100 -12.89 33.42 19.07
C GLY A 100 -12.70 32.82 20.46
N ALA A 101 -12.87 33.60 21.55
CA ALA A 101 -12.88 33.03 22.90
C ALA A 101 -13.99 31.98 23.03
N PHE A 102 -13.69 30.85 23.64
CA PHE A 102 -14.66 29.76 23.86
C PHE A 102 -15.63 30.09 24.99
N ASN A 103 -15.10 30.70 26.06
CA ASN A 103 -15.90 31.08 27.24
C ASN A 103 -15.18 32.19 28.04
N TYR A 104 -15.80 32.69 29.09
CA TYR A 104 -15.23 33.66 30.00
C TYR A 104 -15.44 33.28 31.47
N LEU A 105 -14.66 33.85 32.37
CA LEU A 105 -14.78 33.73 33.82
C LEU A 105 -14.72 35.11 34.48
N LEU A 106 -15.60 35.37 35.40
CA LEU A 106 -15.59 36.63 36.14
C LEU A 106 -14.61 36.61 37.32
N LYS A 107 -13.86 37.68 37.51
CA LYS A 107 -13.01 37.89 38.69
C LYS A 107 -13.89 38.48 39.84
N PRO A 108 -13.83 37.92 41.11
CA PRO A 108 -12.97 36.81 41.53
C PRO A 108 -13.49 35.46 41.09
N ILE A 109 -12.57 34.61 40.60
CA ILE A 109 -12.91 33.32 40.00
C ILE A 109 -13.51 32.37 41.04
N LYS A 110 -14.75 31.93 40.79
CA LYS A 110 -15.45 30.96 41.63
C LYS A 110 -15.07 29.54 41.19
N LYS A 111 -14.82 28.66 42.18
CA LYS A 111 -14.40 27.26 41.88
C LYS A 111 -15.40 26.49 41.06
N ASP A 112 -16.70 26.63 41.35
CA ASP A 112 -17.77 25.91 40.65
C ASP A 112 -17.89 26.38 39.20
N GLU A 113 -17.74 27.67 38.94
CA GLU A 113 -17.76 28.25 37.58
C GLU A 113 -16.53 27.81 36.78
N LEU A 114 -15.33 27.85 37.40
CA LEU A 114 -14.12 27.35 36.79
C LEU A 114 -14.27 25.87 36.45
N SER A 115 -14.81 25.05 37.38
CA SER A 115 -14.99 23.61 37.13
C SER A 115 -15.97 23.34 35.99
N ARG A 116 -17.06 24.10 35.89
CA ARG A 116 -18.01 23.99 34.80
C ARG A 116 -17.37 24.33 33.45
N VAL A 117 -16.66 25.45 33.37
CA VAL A 117 -16.03 25.90 32.11
C VAL A 117 -14.91 24.98 31.68
N ILE A 118 -14.10 24.48 32.61
CA ILE A 118 -13.05 23.48 32.31
C ILE A 118 -13.70 22.19 31.77
N GLY A 119 -14.79 21.72 32.37
CA GLY A 119 -15.53 20.55 31.86
C GLY A 119 -16.07 20.73 30.43
N GLU A 120 -16.57 21.95 30.11
CA GLU A 120 -17.02 22.29 28.75
C GLU A 120 -15.84 22.24 27.74
N VAL A 121 -14.67 22.73 28.17
CA VAL A 121 -13.42 22.65 27.34
C VAL A 121 -12.99 21.20 27.11
N GLU A 122 -13.04 20.35 28.15
CA GLU A 122 -12.74 18.93 28.01
C GLU A 122 -13.63 18.25 26.96
N ILE A 123 -14.93 18.48 27.02
CA ILE A 123 -15.90 17.97 26.05
C ILE A 123 -15.58 18.49 24.65
N LYS A 124 -15.25 19.76 24.48
CA LYS A 124 -14.90 20.36 23.20
C LYS A 124 -13.64 19.72 22.59
N ILE A 125 -12.59 19.53 23.42
CA ILE A 125 -11.34 18.89 23.00
C ILE A 125 -11.60 17.44 22.60
N GLU A 126 -12.39 16.70 23.38
CA GLU A 126 -12.72 15.30 23.06
C GLU A 126 -13.51 15.19 21.76
N ASN A 127 -14.48 16.06 21.54
CA ASN A 127 -15.25 16.09 20.30
C ASN A 127 -14.36 16.45 19.09
N ASN A 128 -13.48 17.43 19.20
CA ASN A 128 -12.51 17.78 18.14
C ASN A 128 -11.57 16.60 17.84
N LYS A 129 -11.11 15.86 18.86
CA LYS A 129 -10.30 14.64 18.68
C LYS A 129 -11.09 13.52 17.98
N LYS A 130 -12.36 13.32 18.34
CA LYS A 130 -13.23 12.32 17.69
C LYS A 130 -13.49 12.67 16.23
N GLU A 131 -13.79 13.93 15.94
CA GLU A 131 -14.02 14.45 14.59
C GLU A 131 -12.76 14.30 13.72
N SER A 132 -11.60 14.73 14.21
CA SER A 132 -10.32 14.56 13.52
C SER A 132 -10.02 13.08 13.23
N LYS A 133 -10.27 12.20 14.19
CA LYS A 133 -10.10 10.75 14.00
C LYS A 133 -11.07 10.17 12.97
N LEU A 134 -12.29 10.67 12.91
CA LEU A 134 -13.28 10.27 11.90
C LEU A 134 -12.86 10.72 10.50
N ILE A 135 -12.40 11.97 10.37
CA ILE A 135 -11.88 12.52 9.11
C ILE A 135 -10.70 11.67 8.61
N LEU A 136 -9.71 11.39 9.48
CA LEU A 136 -8.54 10.55 9.12
C LEU A 136 -8.95 9.16 8.67
N LYS A 137 -9.91 8.52 9.36
CA LYS A 137 -10.45 7.23 8.92
C LYS A 137 -11.16 7.32 7.57
N SER A 138 -11.92 8.39 7.33
CA SER A 138 -12.61 8.60 6.06
C SER A 138 -11.61 8.78 4.91
N ILE A 139 -10.54 9.55 5.12
CA ILE A 139 -9.46 9.70 4.15
C ILE A 139 -8.79 8.35 3.87
N GLU A 140 -8.54 7.53 4.89
CA GLU A 140 -7.95 6.20 4.73
C GLU A 140 -8.84 5.28 3.87
N VAL A 141 -10.15 5.29 4.09
CA VAL A 141 -11.12 4.55 3.27
C VAL A 141 -11.10 5.05 1.83
N LEU A 142 -11.16 6.36 1.63
CA LEU A 142 -11.12 6.97 0.30
C LEU A 142 -9.80 6.64 -0.44
N LYS A 143 -8.66 6.66 0.24
CA LYS A 143 -7.37 6.23 -0.34
C LYS A 143 -7.41 4.78 -0.80
N LYS A 144 -7.96 3.87 0.02
CA LYS A 144 -8.11 2.45 -0.35
C LYS A 144 -9.01 2.26 -1.56
N ASP A 145 -10.14 2.93 -1.60
CA ASP A 145 -11.08 2.84 -2.73
C ASP A 145 -10.48 3.44 -4.00
N PHE A 146 -9.76 4.54 -3.90
CA PHE A 146 -9.03 5.15 -5.00
C PHE A 146 -7.98 4.17 -5.59
N PHE A 147 -7.14 3.54 -4.76
CA PHE A 147 -6.18 2.56 -5.25
C PHE A 147 -6.86 1.34 -5.87
N LYS A 148 -7.96 0.84 -5.30
CA LYS A 148 -8.74 -0.24 -5.93
C LYS A 148 -9.29 0.15 -7.30
N GLN A 149 -9.81 1.35 -7.44
CA GLN A 149 -10.30 1.86 -8.73
C GLN A 149 -9.17 1.95 -9.75
N ILE A 150 -8.02 2.51 -9.37
CA ILE A 150 -6.86 2.58 -10.27
C ILE A 150 -6.43 1.19 -10.72
N LEU A 151 -6.32 0.23 -9.81
CA LEU A 151 -5.78 -1.09 -10.13
C LEU A 151 -6.73 -1.96 -10.95
N PHE A 152 -8.05 -1.85 -10.74
CA PHE A 152 -9.01 -2.86 -11.21
C PHE A 152 -10.17 -2.34 -12.06
N SER A 153 -10.41 -1.02 -12.13
CA SER A 153 -11.50 -0.51 -12.96
C SER A 153 -11.17 -0.67 -14.46
N ASN A 154 -12.18 -1.00 -15.26
CA ASN A 154 -12.04 -1.08 -16.71
C ASN A 154 -12.17 0.29 -17.41
N ASN A 155 -12.55 1.34 -16.67
CA ASN A 155 -12.74 2.66 -17.22
C ASN A 155 -11.41 3.39 -17.45
N ASN A 156 -11.32 4.13 -18.55
CA ASN A 156 -10.18 5.03 -18.77
C ASN A 156 -10.20 6.11 -17.70
N ILE A 157 -9.09 6.23 -16.98
CA ILE A 157 -8.88 7.23 -15.94
C ILE A 157 -8.95 8.61 -16.60
N ASN A 158 -9.88 9.46 -16.14
CA ASN A 158 -9.99 10.83 -16.63
C ASN A 158 -9.13 11.75 -15.76
N TYR A 159 -7.91 12.03 -16.22
CA TYR A 159 -6.88 12.79 -15.52
C TYR A 159 -7.35 14.08 -14.81
N LYS A 160 -8.34 14.79 -15.37
CA LYS A 160 -8.81 16.04 -14.76
C LYS A 160 -9.70 15.83 -13.53
N GLN A 161 -10.55 14.79 -13.55
CA GLN A 161 -11.38 14.44 -12.40
C GLN A 161 -10.55 13.76 -11.30
N ASP A 162 -9.57 12.97 -11.70
CA ASP A 162 -8.70 12.22 -10.77
C ASP A 162 -7.71 13.15 -10.05
N LYS A 163 -7.29 14.28 -10.65
CA LYS A 163 -6.45 15.28 -9.96
C LYS A 163 -7.18 15.95 -8.80
N LEU A 164 -8.48 16.23 -8.92
CA LEU A 164 -9.31 16.74 -7.83
C LEU A 164 -9.47 15.71 -6.71
N LEU A 165 -9.62 14.42 -7.07
CA LEU A 165 -9.67 13.34 -6.09
C LEU A 165 -8.36 13.17 -5.35
N LEU A 166 -7.22 13.23 -6.04
CA LEU A 166 -5.88 13.14 -5.45
C LEU A 166 -5.65 14.23 -4.41
N ASN A 167 -6.02 15.47 -4.72
CA ASN A 167 -5.88 16.58 -3.77
C ASN A 167 -6.77 16.36 -2.52
N ASN A 168 -8.01 15.91 -2.71
CA ASN A 168 -8.95 15.66 -1.60
C ASN A 168 -8.51 14.52 -0.67
N ILE A 169 -7.75 13.54 -1.19
CA ILE A 169 -7.22 12.42 -0.41
C ILE A 169 -5.75 12.64 0.00
N GLN A 170 -5.22 13.84 -0.20
CA GLN A 170 -3.84 14.21 0.16
C GLN A 170 -2.78 13.32 -0.53
N LEU A 171 -2.98 13.01 -1.80
CA LEU A 171 -2.04 12.32 -2.69
C LEU A 171 -1.75 13.21 -3.91
N ASP A 172 -1.27 14.41 -3.67
CA ASP A 172 -0.91 15.40 -4.68
C ASP A 172 0.40 15.06 -5.43
N GLU A 173 0.85 15.96 -6.29
CA GLU A 173 2.09 15.77 -7.07
C GLU A 173 3.30 15.66 -6.11
N GLY A 174 4.23 14.76 -6.42
CA GLY A 174 5.48 14.59 -5.69
C GLY A 174 5.54 13.37 -4.77
N TYR A 175 4.57 12.46 -4.86
CA TYR A 175 4.66 11.17 -4.19
C TYR A 175 5.38 10.11 -5.05
N ILE A 176 6.12 9.25 -4.38
CA ILE A 176 6.65 8.01 -4.93
C ILE A 176 5.84 6.86 -4.34
N TYR A 177 5.51 5.89 -5.18
CA TYR A 177 4.72 4.71 -4.83
C TYR A 177 5.57 3.47 -4.95
N LYS A 178 5.50 2.60 -3.94
CA LYS A 178 6.07 1.26 -3.94
C LYS A 178 4.98 0.25 -3.66
N MET A 179 4.68 -0.62 -4.60
CA MET A 179 3.67 -1.65 -4.44
C MET A 179 4.31 -3.02 -4.21
N ILE A 180 3.78 -3.74 -3.24
CA ILE A 180 4.09 -5.13 -2.95
C ILE A 180 2.78 -5.90 -2.99
N VAL A 181 2.75 -7.01 -3.71
CA VAL A 181 1.59 -7.89 -3.78
C VAL A 181 1.95 -9.22 -3.16
N ILE A 182 1.16 -9.68 -2.21
CA ILE A 182 1.43 -10.88 -1.42
C ILE A 182 0.26 -11.84 -1.62
N GLN A 183 0.56 -13.11 -1.90
CA GLN A 183 -0.46 -14.13 -2.00
C GLN A 183 -1.16 -14.31 -0.64
N LYS A 184 -2.49 -14.40 -0.67
CA LYS A 184 -3.32 -14.56 0.52
C LYS A 184 -3.16 -15.97 1.10
N ASN A 185 -3.11 -16.05 2.43
CA ASN A 185 -3.15 -17.29 3.19
C ASN A 185 -4.20 -17.12 4.32
N GLU A 186 -4.59 -18.17 5.00
CA GLU A 186 -5.55 -18.14 6.10
C GLU A 186 -5.05 -17.30 7.29
N ASN A 187 -3.75 -17.26 7.52
CA ASN A 187 -3.12 -16.52 8.62
C ASN A 187 -2.79 -15.07 8.25
N ASN A 188 -3.68 -14.12 8.59
CA ASN A 188 -3.50 -12.69 8.33
C ASN A 188 -2.74 -11.92 9.43
N ILE A 189 -2.33 -12.58 10.51
CA ILE A 189 -1.63 -11.93 11.64
C ILE A 189 -0.27 -11.40 11.18
N ILE A 190 0.46 -12.18 10.42
CA ILE A 190 1.81 -11.84 9.90
C ILE A 190 1.84 -10.51 9.16
N ILE A 191 0.78 -10.18 8.41
CA ILE A 191 0.71 -8.91 7.66
C ILE A 191 0.60 -7.71 8.59
N LYS A 192 -0.20 -7.83 9.64
CA LYS A 192 -0.35 -6.74 10.62
C LYS A 192 0.95 -6.49 11.37
N ASP A 193 1.64 -7.55 11.74
CA ASP A 193 2.93 -7.45 12.43
C ASP A 193 4.01 -6.89 11.49
N PHE A 194 4.05 -7.32 10.23
CA PHE A 194 4.92 -6.75 9.21
C PHE A 194 4.71 -5.25 9.06
N ILE A 195 3.45 -4.81 8.82
CA ILE A 195 3.12 -3.38 8.69
C ILE A 195 3.52 -2.61 9.95
N LYS A 196 3.23 -3.16 11.14
CA LYS A 196 3.58 -2.54 12.41
C LYS A 196 5.09 -2.37 12.58
N ASN A 197 5.87 -3.38 12.20
CA ASN A 197 7.32 -3.33 12.27
C ASN A 197 7.91 -2.26 11.34
N ILE A 198 7.42 -2.18 10.11
CA ILE A 198 7.81 -1.15 9.15
C ILE A 198 7.48 0.25 9.68
N LEU A 199 6.26 0.47 10.19
CA LEU A 199 5.84 1.77 10.72
C LEU A 199 6.58 2.17 11.99
N ASN A 200 6.98 1.23 12.83
CA ASN A 200 7.81 1.52 14.01
C ASN A 200 9.20 2.03 13.60
N LYS A 201 9.74 1.54 12.48
CA LYS A 201 11.03 2.01 11.94
C LYS A 201 10.91 3.33 11.17
N TYR A 202 9.81 3.51 10.45
CA TYR A 202 9.58 4.60 9.48
C TYR A 202 8.23 5.27 9.71
N ASN A 203 8.07 5.95 10.85
CA ASN A 203 6.81 6.58 11.29
C ASN A 203 6.32 7.73 10.39
N TRP A 204 7.16 8.22 9.49
CA TRP A 204 6.85 9.26 8.49
C TRP A 204 6.27 8.70 7.20
N MET A 205 6.32 7.38 6.99
CA MET A 205 5.85 6.71 5.76
C MET A 205 4.36 6.46 5.83
N GLU A 206 3.67 6.74 4.74
CA GLU A 206 2.27 6.42 4.57
C GLU A 206 2.08 5.10 3.80
N TYR A 207 0.94 4.45 4.01
CA TYR A 207 0.62 3.21 3.34
C TYR A 207 -0.88 3.01 3.19
N SER A 208 -1.25 2.17 2.23
CA SER A 208 -2.59 1.59 2.11
C SER A 208 -2.48 0.10 1.81
N TYR A 209 -3.35 -0.71 2.39
CA TYR A 209 -3.43 -2.12 2.03
C TYR A 209 -4.88 -2.58 1.95
N PHE A 210 -5.14 -3.54 1.07
CA PHE A 210 -6.46 -4.14 0.92
C PHE A 210 -6.36 -5.53 0.29
N TYR A 211 -7.41 -6.31 0.49
CA TYR A 211 -7.57 -7.63 -0.08
C TYR A 211 -8.33 -7.53 -1.39
N TYR A 212 -7.84 -8.21 -2.43
CA TYR A 212 -8.54 -8.35 -3.69
C TYR A 212 -8.19 -9.70 -4.33
N ASP A 213 -9.21 -10.52 -4.66
CA ASP A 213 -9.06 -11.92 -5.06
C ASP A 213 -8.21 -12.71 -4.05
N GLU A 214 -7.20 -13.39 -4.53
CA GLU A 214 -6.25 -14.21 -3.74
C GLU A 214 -5.05 -13.41 -3.24
N TYR A 215 -5.05 -12.08 -3.36
CA TYR A 215 -3.91 -11.26 -3.06
C TYR A 215 -4.20 -10.16 -2.05
N ILE A 216 -3.13 -9.72 -1.44
CA ILE A 216 -3.06 -8.54 -0.61
C ILE A 216 -2.17 -7.55 -1.34
N TYR A 217 -2.73 -6.40 -1.64
CA TYR A 217 -2.03 -5.28 -2.25
C TYR A 217 -1.61 -4.33 -1.14
N LEU A 218 -0.32 -4.12 -1.00
CA LEU A 218 0.30 -3.21 -0.04
C LEU A 218 1.01 -2.12 -0.82
N ILE A 219 0.59 -0.88 -0.65
CA ILE A 219 1.12 0.28 -1.35
C ILE A 219 1.68 1.23 -0.32
N PHE A 220 3.00 1.43 -0.36
CA PHE A 220 3.69 2.48 0.37
C PHE A 220 3.81 3.71 -0.51
N TYR A 221 3.63 4.88 0.08
CA TYR A 221 3.78 6.15 -0.62
C TYR A 221 4.40 7.20 0.29
N PHE A 222 5.26 8.02 -0.28
CA PHE A 222 6.08 8.98 0.43
C PHE A 222 6.42 10.18 -0.44
N ASN A 223 6.53 11.36 0.17
CA ASN A 223 6.85 12.59 -0.53
C ASN A 223 8.32 12.61 -0.99
N GLN A 224 8.57 13.10 -2.20
CA GLN A 224 9.92 13.21 -2.79
C GLN A 224 10.91 14.04 -1.98
N THR A 225 10.44 14.96 -1.13
CA THR A 225 11.32 15.77 -0.25
C THR A 225 12.09 14.92 0.78
N GLN A 226 11.70 13.66 0.96
CA GLN A 226 12.30 12.70 1.89
C GLN A 226 13.34 11.77 1.22
N LEU A 227 13.71 12.06 -0.03
CA LEU A 227 14.44 11.18 -0.96
C LEU A 227 15.83 10.71 -0.53
N SER A 228 16.57 11.42 0.30
CA SER A 228 17.95 11.04 0.63
C SER A 228 18.13 9.65 1.25
N ASN A 229 17.05 9.06 1.80
CA ASN A 229 17.05 7.74 2.45
C ASN A 229 16.09 6.72 1.83
N ILE A 230 15.33 7.09 0.79
CA ILE A 230 14.21 6.27 0.29
C ILE A 230 14.69 4.92 -0.27
N ASN A 231 15.77 4.90 -1.04
CA ASN A 231 16.27 3.64 -1.63
C ASN A 231 16.65 2.63 -0.54
N MET A 232 17.30 3.08 0.52
CA MET A 232 17.65 2.23 1.67
C MET A 232 16.38 1.73 2.40
N VAL A 233 15.36 2.58 2.52
CA VAL A 233 14.08 2.19 3.15
C VAL A 233 13.35 1.16 2.30
N ILE A 234 13.31 1.35 0.98
CA ILE A 234 12.72 0.40 0.04
C ILE A 234 13.43 -0.95 0.11
N GLU A 235 14.76 -0.97 0.08
CA GLU A 235 15.56 -2.18 0.20
C GLU A 235 15.29 -2.92 1.53
N ASN A 236 15.19 -2.18 2.63
CA ASN A 236 14.83 -2.77 3.92
C ASN A 236 13.42 -3.36 3.93
N ILE A 237 12.44 -2.67 3.33
CA ILE A 237 11.07 -3.20 3.20
C ILE A 237 11.07 -4.46 2.34
N GLU A 238 11.81 -4.46 1.23
CA GLU A 238 11.94 -5.62 0.35
C GLU A 238 12.55 -6.82 1.07
N ASN A 239 13.60 -6.61 1.86
CA ASN A 239 14.24 -7.66 2.66
C ASN A 239 13.30 -8.22 3.73
N GLU A 240 12.53 -7.37 4.41
CA GLU A 240 11.58 -7.81 5.43
C GLU A 240 10.40 -8.63 4.85
N THR A 241 10.18 -8.63 3.53
CA THR A 241 9.16 -9.49 2.92
C THR A 241 9.49 -10.98 2.95
N ASP A 242 10.70 -11.38 3.31
CA ASP A 242 11.12 -12.78 3.40
C ASP A 242 10.28 -13.58 4.43
N VAL A 243 9.69 -12.90 5.41
CA VAL A 243 8.74 -13.51 6.35
C VAL A 243 7.55 -14.17 5.64
N PHE A 244 7.11 -13.62 4.51
CA PHE A 244 5.99 -14.19 3.74
C PHE A 244 6.39 -15.41 2.93
N ILE A 245 7.64 -15.47 2.47
CA ILE A 245 8.18 -16.63 1.77
C ILE A 245 8.33 -17.80 2.73
N ASN A 246 8.78 -17.54 3.95
CA ASN A 246 8.85 -18.53 5.02
C ASN A 246 7.46 -19.04 5.47
N ASP A 247 6.39 -18.31 5.16
CA ASP A 247 4.97 -18.68 5.39
C ASP A 247 4.32 -19.22 4.09
N ASP A 248 5.08 -19.79 3.18
CA ASP A 248 4.62 -20.38 1.92
C ASP A 248 3.78 -19.46 1.04
N ARG A 249 4.15 -18.18 0.93
CA ARG A 249 3.47 -17.19 0.09
C ARG A 249 4.34 -16.70 -1.05
N ASN A 250 3.73 -16.50 -2.20
CA ASN A 250 4.37 -15.76 -3.27
C ASN A 250 4.32 -14.25 -2.99
N VAL A 251 5.44 -13.58 -3.19
CA VAL A 251 5.60 -12.13 -3.00
C VAL A 251 6.05 -11.50 -4.31
N TYR A 252 5.31 -10.50 -4.76
CA TYR A 252 5.60 -9.72 -5.97
C TYR A 252 6.00 -8.32 -5.55
N ILE A 253 7.24 -7.94 -5.81
CA ILE A 253 7.82 -6.63 -5.50
C ILE A 253 7.90 -5.85 -6.80
N LEU A 254 7.18 -4.75 -6.88
CA LEU A 254 7.10 -3.96 -8.09
C LEU A 254 8.07 -2.78 -8.03
N GLU A 255 8.55 -2.36 -9.18
CA GLU A 255 9.40 -1.19 -9.31
C GLU A 255 8.69 0.04 -8.71
N GLN A 256 9.48 0.95 -8.13
CA GLN A 256 8.94 2.22 -7.63
C GLN A 256 8.53 3.14 -8.79
N THR A 257 7.52 3.97 -8.57
CA THR A 257 7.04 4.91 -9.57
C THR A 257 6.54 6.21 -8.95
N ASP A 258 6.74 7.32 -9.64
CA ASP A 258 6.13 8.62 -9.34
C ASP A 258 4.74 8.78 -9.97
N LYS A 259 4.30 7.80 -10.76
CA LYS A 259 3.03 7.82 -11.48
C LYS A 259 2.07 6.80 -10.91
N VAL A 260 1.09 7.24 -10.13
CA VAL A 260 0.12 6.37 -9.46
C VAL A 260 -0.62 5.43 -10.43
N TRP A 261 -0.87 5.85 -11.68
CA TRP A 261 -1.54 5.01 -12.70
C TRP A 261 -0.68 3.86 -13.23
N GLN A 262 0.66 3.91 -13.10
CA GLN A 262 1.52 2.78 -13.44
C GLN A 262 1.27 1.58 -12.54
N LEU A 263 0.77 1.78 -11.33
CA LEU A 263 0.37 0.70 -10.44
C LEU A 263 -0.64 -0.26 -11.10
N ARG A 264 -1.48 0.25 -12.01
CA ARG A 264 -2.42 -0.57 -12.78
C ARG A 264 -1.70 -1.55 -13.71
N GLU A 265 -0.69 -1.09 -14.42
CA GLU A 265 0.08 -1.96 -15.32
C GLU A 265 0.83 -3.03 -14.52
N TYR A 266 1.34 -2.65 -13.36
CA TYR A 266 1.96 -3.59 -12.43
C TYR A 266 0.98 -4.66 -11.91
N SER A 267 -0.27 -4.29 -11.60
CA SER A 267 -1.28 -5.27 -11.17
C SER A 267 -1.62 -6.29 -12.26
N LYS A 268 -1.64 -5.84 -13.54
CA LYS A 268 -1.80 -6.73 -14.70
C LYS A 268 -0.61 -7.66 -14.88
N LEU A 269 0.60 -7.15 -14.62
CA LEU A 269 1.83 -7.95 -14.68
C LEU A 269 1.82 -9.08 -13.65
N VAL A 270 1.40 -8.81 -12.41
CA VAL A 270 1.23 -9.83 -11.36
C VAL A 270 0.29 -10.95 -11.82
N LYS A 271 -0.86 -10.60 -12.44
CA LYS A 271 -1.81 -11.59 -12.97
C LYS A 271 -1.18 -12.45 -14.06
N LYS A 272 -0.46 -11.84 -15.01
CA LYS A 272 0.25 -12.57 -16.07
C LYS A 272 1.32 -13.53 -15.52
N VAL A 273 2.10 -13.07 -14.54
CA VAL A 273 3.12 -13.92 -13.89
C VAL A 273 2.46 -15.11 -13.19
N LYS A 274 1.33 -14.90 -12.48
CA LYS A 274 0.56 -15.99 -11.87
C LYS A 274 0.10 -17.02 -12.90
N GLU A 275 -0.52 -16.58 -13.99
CA GLU A 275 -1.03 -17.48 -15.03
C GLU A 275 0.08 -18.39 -15.60
N ASN A 276 1.31 -17.93 -15.57
CA ASN A 276 2.48 -18.63 -16.06
C ASN A 276 3.18 -19.53 -15.01
N LEU A 277 2.92 -19.32 -13.70
CA LEU A 277 3.61 -20.01 -12.60
C LEU A 277 2.85 -21.23 -12.03
N TYR A 278 1.80 -21.71 -12.67
CA TYR A 278 0.88 -22.72 -12.15
C TYR A 278 1.49 -24.09 -11.75
N TYR A 279 2.81 -24.29 -11.86
CA TYR A 279 3.48 -25.58 -11.62
C TYR A 279 4.59 -25.56 -10.57
N ASP A 280 4.91 -24.42 -9.95
CA ASP A 280 5.94 -24.36 -8.92
C ASP A 280 5.29 -24.25 -7.53
N ASN A 281 5.30 -25.35 -6.76
CA ASN A 281 4.83 -25.39 -5.37
C ASN A 281 5.80 -24.71 -4.37
N ILE A 282 6.78 -23.93 -4.84
CA ILE A 282 7.77 -23.28 -3.99
C ILE A 282 7.44 -21.80 -3.94
N SER A 283 7.23 -21.27 -2.75
CA SER A 283 7.03 -19.85 -2.50
C SER A 283 8.22 -19.02 -2.95
N LYS A 284 8.00 -17.95 -3.72
CA LYS A 284 9.05 -17.15 -4.32
C LYS A 284 8.80 -15.65 -4.21
N LYS A 285 9.93 -14.92 -4.26
CA LYS A 285 9.98 -13.47 -4.35
C LYS A 285 10.23 -13.07 -5.81
N TYR A 286 9.32 -12.28 -6.37
CA TYR A 286 9.38 -11.83 -7.76
C TYR A 286 9.57 -10.31 -7.81
N PHE A 287 10.65 -9.86 -8.46
CA PHE A 287 10.89 -8.44 -8.73
C PHE A 287 10.36 -8.10 -10.11
N LEU A 288 9.41 -7.17 -10.20
CA LEU A 288 8.71 -6.82 -11.42
C LEU A 288 8.94 -5.35 -11.78
N ASN A 289 9.41 -5.08 -12.99
CA ASN A 289 9.53 -3.74 -13.57
C ASN A 289 8.89 -3.69 -14.97
N GLN A 290 8.71 -2.48 -15.54
CA GLN A 290 8.06 -2.33 -16.85
C GLN A 290 8.93 -2.78 -18.02
N SER A 291 10.26 -2.75 -17.86
CA SER A 291 11.22 -3.17 -18.87
C SER A 291 11.43 -4.67 -18.89
N ASN A 292 11.06 -5.39 -17.82
CA ASN A 292 11.23 -6.82 -17.75
C ASN A 292 10.26 -7.53 -18.71
N LYS A 293 10.80 -7.95 -19.83
CA LYS A 293 10.23 -9.09 -20.53
C LYS A 293 10.27 -10.27 -19.57
N LEU A 294 9.31 -11.18 -19.66
CA LEU A 294 9.21 -12.35 -18.77
C LEU A 294 10.57 -13.09 -18.61
N SER A 295 11.42 -13.03 -19.64
CA SER A 295 12.80 -13.55 -19.67
C SER A 295 13.73 -12.91 -18.61
N GLU A 296 13.63 -11.58 -18.38
CA GLU A 296 14.50 -10.86 -17.43
C GLU A 296 14.08 -11.07 -15.97
N ILE A 297 12.77 -11.27 -15.72
CA ILE A 297 12.25 -11.64 -14.40
C ILE A 297 12.83 -12.98 -13.95
N LEU A 298 13.10 -13.86 -14.93
CA LEU A 298 13.57 -15.20 -14.71
C LEU A 298 15.12 -15.27 -14.62
N GLU A 299 15.84 -14.31 -15.18
CA GLU A 299 17.31 -14.25 -15.17
C GLU A 299 17.90 -13.75 -13.84
N ASN A 300 17.18 -12.89 -13.10
CA ASN A 300 17.64 -12.35 -11.83
C ASN A 300 17.57 -13.33 -10.64
N ASN A 301 16.93 -14.48 -10.81
CA ASN A 301 16.95 -15.59 -9.86
C ASN A 301 17.95 -16.67 -10.30
N ASN A 302 19.24 -16.39 -10.15
CA ASN A 302 20.34 -17.29 -10.53
C ASN A 302 20.10 -18.73 -10.05
N ASN A 303 19.96 -19.64 -11.02
CA ASN A 303 19.87 -21.11 -11.05
C ASN A 303 18.47 -21.75 -11.20
N ASN A 304 17.34 -21.06 -10.98
CA ASN A 304 16.01 -21.67 -11.21
C ASN A 304 15.25 -21.06 -12.42
N SER A 305 15.75 -19.98 -12.99
CA SER A 305 15.10 -19.24 -14.08
C SER A 305 14.96 -20.04 -15.36
N ASN A 306 16.00 -20.77 -15.71
CA ASN A 306 16.01 -21.62 -16.90
C ASN A 306 14.95 -22.73 -16.83
N ILE A 307 14.75 -23.30 -15.64
CA ILE A 307 13.75 -24.35 -15.39
C ILE A 307 12.33 -23.78 -15.55
N THR A 308 12.09 -22.55 -15.12
CA THR A 308 10.76 -21.91 -15.20
C THR A 308 10.39 -21.56 -16.64
N VAL A 309 11.31 -21.00 -17.44
CA VAL A 309 11.08 -20.74 -18.88
C VAL A 309 10.82 -22.03 -19.63
N ILE A 310 11.56 -23.08 -19.34
CA ILE A 310 11.37 -24.41 -19.94
C ILE A 310 10.02 -24.99 -19.51
N ASN A 311 9.56 -24.78 -18.30
CA ASN A 311 8.23 -25.22 -17.87
C ASN A 311 7.10 -24.46 -18.61
N LEU A 312 7.26 -23.17 -18.87
CA LEU A 312 6.34 -22.40 -19.72
C LEU A 312 6.33 -22.92 -21.15
N ALA A 313 7.51 -23.17 -21.73
CA ALA A 313 7.64 -23.76 -23.05
C ALA A 313 6.96 -25.14 -23.12
N LYS A 314 7.19 -26.00 -22.11
CA LYS A 314 6.49 -27.30 -21.99
C LYS A 314 4.98 -27.14 -21.94
N LYS A 315 4.48 -26.20 -21.12
CA LYS A 315 3.04 -25.93 -21.00
C LYS A 315 2.42 -25.52 -22.34
N TYR A 316 3.07 -24.59 -23.06
CA TYR A 316 2.61 -24.19 -24.38
C TYR A 316 2.55 -25.38 -25.33
N ILE A 317 3.61 -26.23 -25.36
CA ILE A 317 3.68 -27.45 -26.19
C ILE A 317 2.54 -28.41 -25.82
N ILE A 318 2.33 -28.65 -24.51
CA ILE A 318 1.29 -29.55 -24.01
C ILE A 318 -0.12 -29.07 -24.37
N ASN A 319 -0.37 -27.79 -24.31
CA ASN A 319 -1.69 -27.21 -24.63
C ASN A 319 -1.97 -27.13 -26.13
N ASN A 320 -0.92 -27.15 -26.96
CA ASN A 320 -1.03 -26.97 -28.41
C ASN A 320 -0.45 -28.14 -29.22
N PHE A 321 -0.10 -29.26 -28.58
CA PHE A 321 0.58 -30.38 -29.24
C PHE A 321 -0.16 -30.93 -30.49
N ASN A 322 -1.49 -30.79 -30.52
CA ASN A 322 -2.35 -31.20 -31.61
C ASN A 322 -2.39 -30.24 -32.81
N LYS A 323 -1.73 -29.09 -32.68
CA LYS A 323 -1.60 -28.07 -33.72
C LYS A 323 -0.24 -28.13 -34.38
N ASN A 324 -0.07 -27.48 -35.53
CA ASN A 324 1.23 -27.38 -36.20
C ASN A 324 2.05 -26.25 -35.54
N ILE A 325 2.66 -26.57 -34.36
CA ILE A 325 3.51 -25.63 -33.63
C ILE A 325 4.97 -25.78 -34.03
N THR A 326 5.66 -24.64 -34.09
CA THR A 326 7.10 -24.58 -34.41
C THR A 326 7.89 -24.11 -33.18
N LEU A 327 9.20 -24.29 -33.19
CA LEU A 327 10.08 -23.74 -32.16
C LEU A 327 9.95 -22.19 -32.06
N LYS A 328 9.63 -21.54 -33.19
CA LYS A 328 9.39 -20.09 -33.24
C LYS A 328 8.16 -19.71 -32.44
N ASP A 329 7.05 -20.44 -32.61
CA ASP A 329 5.80 -20.14 -31.88
C ASP A 329 6.01 -20.27 -30.36
N VAL A 330 6.79 -21.28 -29.93
CA VAL A 330 7.13 -21.47 -28.53
C VAL A 330 8.08 -20.40 -28.03
N ALA A 331 9.07 -20.00 -28.85
CA ALA A 331 10.02 -18.94 -28.49
C ALA A 331 9.33 -17.58 -28.35
N ASP A 332 8.41 -17.27 -29.27
CA ASP A 332 7.61 -16.05 -29.25
C ASP A 332 6.70 -16.03 -27.99
N GLU A 333 6.12 -17.17 -27.59
CA GLU A 333 5.28 -17.29 -26.39
C GLU A 333 6.07 -17.07 -25.10
N VAL A 334 7.29 -17.58 -25.01
CA VAL A 334 8.16 -17.42 -23.84
C VAL A 334 9.10 -16.23 -23.96
N PHE A 335 8.92 -15.39 -24.99
CA PHE A 335 9.69 -14.16 -25.25
C PHE A 335 11.21 -14.38 -25.37
N LEU A 336 11.62 -15.52 -25.94
CA LEU A 336 13.02 -15.84 -26.19
C LEU A 336 13.34 -15.88 -27.70
N SER A 337 14.63 -15.79 -28.04
CA SER A 337 15.06 -16.13 -29.39
C SER A 337 15.00 -17.64 -29.60
N GLN A 338 14.73 -18.09 -30.84
CA GLN A 338 14.70 -19.51 -31.18
C GLN A 338 15.99 -20.24 -30.80
N ASN A 339 17.15 -19.60 -31.06
CA ASN A 339 18.46 -20.19 -30.78
C ASN A 339 18.64 -20.41 -29.27
N TYR A 340 18.32 -19.39 -28.48
CA TYR A 340 18.45 -19.46 -27.02
C TYR A 340 17.48 -20.49 -26.41
N LEU A 341 16.22 -20.51 -26.86
CA LEU A 341 15.26 -21.53 -26.41
C LEU A 341 15.71 -22.94 -26.80
N SER A 342 16.27 -23.14 -28.01
CA SER A 342 16.76 -24.45 -28.46
C SER A 342 17.87 -25.00 -27.57
N GLU A 343 18.85 -24.13 -27.23
CA GLU A 343 19.97 -24.51 -26.35
C GLU A 343 19.49 -24.78 -24.93
N LEU A 344 18.66 -23.90 -24.41
CA LEU A 344 18.10 -24.01 -23.07
C LEU A 344 17.23 -25.25 -22.91
N PHE A 345 16.39 -25.55 -23.92
CA PHE A 345 15.52 -26.71 -23.93
C PHE A 345 16.35 -28.02 -23.90
N LYS A 346 17.39 -28.09 -24.72
CA LYS A 346 18.30 -29.24 -24.74
C LYS A 346 19.10 -29.40 -23.45
N LYS A 347 19.52 -28.26 -22.84
CA LYS A 347 20.29 -28.25 -21.59
C LYS A 347 19.43 -28.72 -20.40
N GLU A 348 18.20 -28.24 -20.29
CA GLU A 348 17.36 -28.46 -19.08
C GLU A 348 16.50 -29.75 -19.19
N ILE A 349 16.16 -30.19 -20.40
CA ILE A 349 15.30 -31.38 -20.63
C ILE A 349 16.13 -32.60 -21.10
N GLY A 350 17.30 -32.36 -21.64
CA GLY A 350 18.14 -33.41 -22.21
C GLY A 350 17.78 -33.81 -23.65
N GLU A 351 16.69 -33.27 -24.20
CA GLU A 351 16.26 -33.53 -25.59
C GLU A 351 15.85 -32.24 -26.31
N GLY A 352 15.80 -32.24 -27.64
CA GLY A 352 15.39 -31.09 -28.43
C GLY A 352 13.87 -30.89 -28.44
N PHE A 353 13.41 -29.67 -28.79
CA PHE A 353 11.99 -29.33 -28.90
C PHE A 353 11.18 -30.31 -29.75
N TYR A 354 11.68 -30.67 -30.95
CA TYR A 354 10.96 -31.56 -31.85
C TYR A 354 10.90 -33.01 -31.34
N ASP A 355 11.91 -33.45 -30.61
CA ASP A 355 11.93 -34.78 -29.98
C ASP A 355 10.91 -34.80 -28.82
N PHE A 356 10.91 -33.80 -27.97
CA PHE A 356 9.94 -33.63 -26.88
C PHE A 356 8.49 -33.60 -27.40
N LEU A 357 8.20 -32.79 -28.43
CA LEU A 357 6.88 -32.71 -29.04
C LEU A 357 6.44 -34.06 -29.62
N SER A 358 7.35 -34.72 -30.31
CA SER A 358 7.09 -36.05 -30.91
C SER A 358 6.81 -37.09 -29.82
N ASN A 359 7.66 -37.16 -28.78
CA ASN A 359 7.47 -38.05 -27.65
C ASN A 359 6.13 -37.83 -26.95
N TYR A 360 5.74 -36.57 -26.74
CA TYR A 360 4.47 -36.22 -26.13
C TYR A 360 3.26 -36.62 -27.00
N ARG A 361 3.32 -36.34 -28.31
CA ARG A 361 2.29 -36.77 -29.27
C ARG A 361 2.11 -38.29 -29.29
N ILE A 362 3.22 -39.06 -29.32
CA ILE A 362 3.18 -40.51 -29.30
C ILE A 362 2.64 -41.05 -27.96
N LYS A 363 2.99 -40.40 -26.83
CA LYS A 363 2.40 -40.74 -25.53
C LYS A 363 0.88 -40.61 -25.57
N LYS A 364 0.37 -39.53 -26.11
CA LYS A 364 -1.09 -39.31 -26.26
C LYS A 364 -1.74 -40.26 -27.25
N ALA A 365 -1.04 -40.57 -28.35
CA ALA A 365 -1.50 -41.57 -29.30
C ALA A 365 -1.66 -42.96 -28.68
N LYS A 366 -0.71 -43.39 -27.82
CA LYS A 366 -0.83 -44.65 -27.04
C LYS A 366 -2.07 -44.68 -26.17
N GLU A 367 -2.33 -43.58 -25.45
CA GLU A 367 -3.54 -43.45 -24.62
C GLU A 367 -4.82 -43.62 -25.45
N ILE A 368 -4.92 -42.96 -26.61
CA ILE A 368 -6.09 -43.04 -27.50
C ILE A 368 -6.23 -44.42 -28.14
N LEU A 369 -5.10 -45.03 -28.57
CA LEU A 369 -5.09 -46.37 -29.16
C LEU A 369 -5.64 -47.45 -28.20
N LEU A 370 -5.37 -47.30 -26.89
CA LEU A 370 -5.79 -48.26 -25.88
C LEU A 370 -7.22 -48.01 -25.35
N THR A 371 -7.71 -46.77 -25.48
CA THR A 371 -9.02 -46.36 -24.88
C THR A 371 -10.13 -46.20 -25.92
N THR A 372 -9.81 -46.22 -27.22
CA THR A 372 -10.78 -45.96 -28.28
C THR A 372 -10.60 -46.93 -29.47
N ASN A 373 -11.66 -47.07 -30.27
CA ASN A 373 -11.64 -47.81 -31.55
C ASN A 373 -11.38 -46.91 -32.77
N LEU A 374 -10.87 -45.66 -32.55
CA LEU A 374 -10.57 -44.76 -33.68
C LEU A 374 -9.55 -45.33 -34.63
N LYS A 375 -9.72 -45.05 -35.93
CA LYS A 375 -8.78 -45.51 -36.95
C LYS A 375 -7.43 -44.80 -36.80
N VAL A 376 -6.32 -45.45 -37.17
CA VAL A 376 -4.96 -44.92 -36.98
C VAL A 376 -4.76 -43.54 -37.61
N TYR A 377 -5.42 -43.27 -38.75
CA TYR A 377 -5.32 -41.94 -39.39
C TYR A 377 -6.06 -40.85 -38.60
N GLU A 378 -7.15 -41.20 -37.92
CA GLU A 378 -7.87 -40.27 -37.05
C GLU A 378 -7.04 -39.92 -35.83
N ILE A 379 -6.38 -40.92 -35.23
CA ILE A 379 -5.49 -40.73 -34.10
C ILE A 379 -4.30 -39.85 -34.49
N ALA A 380 -3.68 -40.12 -35.67
CA ALA A 380 -2.59 -39.30 -36.18
C ALA A 380 -2.99 -37.82 -36.26
N LYS A 381 -4.18 -37.53 -36.81
CA LYS A 381 -4.72 -36.18 -36.92
C LYS A 381 -5.00 -35.55 -35.55
N ASN A 382 -5.59 -36.31 -34.63
CA ASN A 382 -5.93 -35.83 -33.28
C ASN A 382 -4.69 -35.47 -32.45
N VAL A 383 -3.55 -36.14 -32.70
CA VAL A 383 -2.30 -35.82 -32.01
C VAL A 383 -1.39 -34.88 -32.80
N GLY A 384 -1.87 -34.26 -33.88
CA GLY A 384 -1.20 -33.18 -34.57
C GLY A 384 -0.24 -33.61 -35.69
N TYR A 385 -0.41 -34.82 -36.26
CA TYR A 385 0.30 -35.23 -37.47
C TYR A 385 -0.58 -35.02 -38.72
N ASN A 386 -0.05 -34.30 -39.70
CA ASN A 386 -0.74 -34.05 -40.97
C ASN A 386 -0.68 -35.25 -41.90
N ASP A 387 0.35 -36.13 -41.73
CA ASP A 387 0.58 -37.30 -42.55
C ASP A 387 0.67 -38.55 -41.69
N VAL A 388 -0.12 -39.59 -42.06
CA VAL A 388 -0.20 -40.87 -41.35
C VAL A 388 1.09 -41.70 -41.50
N ILE A 389 1.83 -41.53 -42.62
CA ILE A 389 3.06 -42.25 -42.87
C ILE A 389 4.14 -41.76 -41.91
N THR A 390 4.26 -40.42 -41.75
CA THR A 390 5.17 -39.80 -40.81
C THR A 390 4.81 -40.17 -39.37
N PHE A 391 3.53 -40.20 -39.02
CA PHE A 391 3.06 -40.66 -37.73
C PHE A 391 3.48 -42.12 -37.47
N GLY A 392 3.21 -43.02 -38.41
CA GLY A 392 3.52 -44.43 -38.29
C GLY A 392 5.04 -44.72 -38.11
N ARG A 393 5.88 -43.99 -38.88
CA ARG A 393 7.36 -44.06 -38.75
C ARG A 393 7.82 -43.57 -37.38
N THR A 394 7.31 -42.40 -36.92
CA THR A 394 7.66 -41.82 -35.62
C THR A 394 7.19 -42.71 -34.48
N PHE A 395 5.96 -43.23 -34.58
CA PHE A 395 5.40 -44.13 -33.58
C PHE A 395 6.28 -45.39 -33.44
N LYS A 396 6.63 -46.04 -34.58
CA LYS A 396 7.50 -47.22 -34.58
C LYS A 396 8.91 -46.92 -34.07
N LYS A 397 9.49 -45.74 -34.41
CA LYS A 397 10.79 -45.29 -33.91
C LYS A 397 10.80 -45.18 -32.38
N ILE A 398 9.73 -44.60 -31.78
CA ILE A 398 9.66 -44.32 -30.33
C ILE A 398 9.20 -45.55 -29.52
N THR A 399 8.33 -46.42 -30.11
CA THR A 399 7.70 -47.51 -29.35
C THR A 399 8.25 -48.91 -29.73
N GLY A 400 9.03 -49.00 -30.79
CA GLY A 400 9.52 -50.29 -31.34
C GLY A 400 8.51 -51.04 -32.21
N THR A 401 7.20 -50.67 -32.18
CA THR A 401 6.12 -51.37 -32.88
C THR A 401 5.24 -50.45 -33.69
N THR A 402 4.44 -50.98 -34.62
CA THR A 402 3.47 -50.18 -35.38
C THR A 402 2.24 -49.84 -34.51
N PRO A 403 1.50 -48.77 -34.82
CA PRO A 403 0.27 -48.40 -34.06
C PRO A 403 -0.76 -49.56 -34.02
N ASN A 404 -0.94 -50.28 -35.12
CA ASN A 404 -1.87 -51.41 -35.17
C ASN A 404 -1.40 -52.56 -34.28
N ASN A 405 -0.11 -52.92 -34.33
CA ASN A 405 0.43 -53.96 -33.49
C ASN A 405 0.37 -53.59 -32.01
N PHE A 406 0.62 -52.31 -31.70
CA PHE A 406 0.53 -51.80 -30.35
C PHE A 406 -0.92 -51.89 -29.79
N ARG A 407 -1.94 -51.64 -30.62
CA ARG A 407 -3.36 -51.81 -30.23
C ARG A 407 -3.69 -53.26 -29.94
N ASN A 408 -3.15 -54.19 -30.75
CA ASN A 408 -3.45 -55.64 -30.66
C ASN A 408 -2.60 -56.38 -29.62
N SER A 409 -1.63 -55.72 -28.98
CA SER A 409 -0.78 -56.30 -27.95
C SER A 409 -1.40 -56.24 -26.53
N LYS A 410 -2.68 -55.95 -26.45
CA LYS A 410 -3.54 -56.13 -25.31
C LYS A 410 -4.34 -57.43 -25.47
#